data_17419c478e1ed45438f54cb046abc8eb
#
_entry.id   17419c478e1ed45438f54cb046abc8eb
#
_cell.length_a   1.000
_cell.length_b   1.000
_cell.length_c   1.000
_cell.angle_alpha   90.00
_cell.angle_beta   90.00
_cell.angle_gamma   90.00
#
_symmetry.space_group_name_H-M   'P 1'
#
loop_
_entity.id
_entity.type
_entity.pdbx_description
1 polymer ?
#
loop_
_entity_poly.entity_id
_entity_poly.type
_entity_poly.pdbx_seq_one_letter_code
_entity_poly.pdbx_strand_id
1 'polypeptide(L)'
;MAQSTNKSSMVAKLLAVLGPGLFLIGYNIGTGSVTTMASAGSRWGMSLTWTVVLSCLFTYIGLFAFSRYTLVTGDTILYAIKQRFPMGRPIAFFIMSAVIFAEFFSLTGLMAISVDLLHEWIKYASGYYHAGIKLALTISLSAMLYILLWSGEYRLLEKILAALVMIMGISFLLTALLVVPSWREIFAGLIPGVPHEQGAALLVAGMAGTTFSSAILYCRSITLKAKGWRLAEQKKSLIDTVVSVGMMFLLSIAIMICAAGTLYTMNKPVENAIDMVRTLEPLAGQFAISLFIIGIVGAGVSSLIPTILIAPWVISDYTHTEINPHSKQSRIFVSLGVVVCLIGPYLRTNPVILMILTMALLAVILPLSTIAITILLNQKQLGEHKNGTGMNIACMGAILFSLIMSYYGVMGLQAYFN
;
A
#
# COMPACT_ATOMS: atom_id res chain seq x y z
N MET A 1 -27.36 -44.38 -1.71
CA MET A 1 -27.01 -43.11 -2.38
C MET A 1 -26.40 -42.20 -1.33
N ALA A 2 -25.09 -42.12 -1.32
CA ALA A 2 -24.34 -41.32 -0.34
C ALA A 2 -24.32 -39.86 -0.78
N GLN A 3 -24.82 -38.95 0.06
CA GLN A 3 -24.64 -37.52 -0.09
C GLN A 3 -23.16 -37.16 0.08
N SER A 4 -22.50 -36.82 -1.01
CA SER A 4 -21.18 -36.19 -0.97
C SER A 4 -21.36 -34.80 -0.41
N THR A 5 -21.10 -34.61 0.88
CA THR A 5 -20.94 -33.30 1.50
C THR A 5 -19.70 -32.65 0.88
N ASN A 6 -19.97 -31.75 -0.05
CA ASN A 6 -18.96 -30.90 -0.69
C ASN A 6 -18.33 -30.02 0.40
N LYS A 7 -17.21 -30.45 0.99
CA LYS A 7 -16.34 -29.62 1.81
C LYS A 7 -15.69 -28.60 0.89
N SER A 8 -16.45 -27.55 0.55
CA SER A 8 -15.79 -26.34 0.02
C SER A 8 -14.66 -26.00 0.98
N SER A 9 -13.43 -26.05 0.50
CA SER A 9 -12.24 -25.90 1.33
C SER A 9 -12.39 -24.61 2.16
N MET A 10 -11.92 -24.62 3.41
CA MET A 10 -11.91 -23.47 4.30
C MET A 10 -11.31 -22.24 3.59
N VAL A 11 -10.35 -22.48 2.70
CA VAL A 11 -9.73 -21.49 1.81
C VAL A 11 -10.74 -20.89 0.81
N ALA A 12 -11.61 -21.69 0.19
CA ALA A 12 -12.62 -21.17 -0.75
C ALA A 12 -13.67 -20.31 -0.03
N LYS A 13 -14.04 -20.66 1.20
CA LYS A 13 -14.93 -19.84 2.03
C LYS A 13 -14.25 -18.53 2.47
N LEU A 14 -12.97 -18.59 2.83
CA LEU A 14 -12.17 -17.39 3.15
C LEU A 14 -12.06 -16.47 1.94
N LEU A 15 -11.72 -16.98 0.76
CA LEU A 15 -11.63 -16.21 -0.49
C LEU A 15 -12.97 -15.59 -0.90
N ALA A 16 -14.10 -16.25 -0.63
CA ALA A 16 -15.42 -15.68 -0.90
C ALA A 16 -15.80 -14.53 0.05
N VAL A 17 -15.26 -14.52 1.27
CA VAL A 17 -15.46 -13.45 2.27
C VAL A 17 -14.51 -12.29 2.02
N LEU A 18 -13.29 -12.56 1.52
CA LEU A 18 -12.25 -11.59 1.24
C LEU A 18 -12.56 -10.80 -0.05
N GLY A 19 -13.45 -9.87 0.05
CA GLY A 19 -13.81 -9.05 -1.09
C GLY A 19 -13.05 -7.72 -1.17
N PRO A 20 -13.38 -6.72 -0.31
CA PRO A 20 -12.67 -5.45 -0.28
C PRO A 20 -11.22 -5.60 0.19
N GLY A 21 -10.95 -6.57 1.08
CA GLY A 21 -9.62 -6.80 1.64
C GLY A 21 -8.62 -7.35 0.65
N LEU A 22 -9.02 -8.19 -0.30
CA LEU A 22 -8.12 -8.65 -1.37
C LEU A 22 -7.61 -7.48 -2.23
N PHE A 23 -8.48 -6.54 -2.55
CA PHE A 23 -8.10 -5.31 -3.24
C PHE A 23 -7.10 -4.51 -2.41
N LEU A 24 -7.34 -4.35 -1.11
CA LEU A 24 -6.45 -3.63 -0.20
C LEU A 24 -5.11 -4.35 -0.01
N ILE A 25 -5.09 -5.68 0.00
CA ILE A 25 -3.85 -6.47 0.05
C ILE A 25 -3.02 -6.21 -1.21
N GLY A 26 -3.63 -6.34 -2.40
CA GLY A 26 -2.94 -6.09 -3.68
C GLY A 26 -2.44 -4.64 -3.83
N TYR A 27 -3.18 -3.69 -3.27
CA TYR A 27 -2.78 -2.30 -3.24
C TYR A 27 -1.60 -2.04 -2.28
N ASN A 28 -1.63 -2.60 -1.06
CA ASN A 28 -0.63 -2.35 -0.02
C ASN A 28 0.64 -3.19 -0.16
N ILE A 29 0.50 -4.45 -0.59
CA ILE A 29 1.65 -5.35 -0.78
C ILE A 29 2.16 -5.16 -2.21
N GLY A 30 2.59 -3.94 -2.49
CA GLY A 30 3.17 -3.57 -3.75
C GLY A 30 4.66 -3.28 -3.63
N THR A 31 5.22 -2.76 -4.70
CA THR A 31 6.62 -2.35 -4.77
C THR A 31 6.99 -1.35 -3.67
N GLY A 32 6.06 -0.50 -3.25
CA GLY A 32 6.27 0.47 -2.17
C GLY A 32 6.61 -0.16 -0.83
N SER A 33 5.84 -1.17 -0.41
CA SER A 33 6.11 -1.90 0.82
C SER A 33 7.42 -2.67 0.75
N VAL A 34 7.67 -3.37 -0.37
CA VAL A 34 8.93 -4.11 -0.55
C VAL A 34 10.12 -3.17 -0.46
N THR A 35 10.07 -2.05 -1.17
CA THR A 35 11.16 -1.07 -1.21
C THR A 35 11.42 -0.43 0.15
N THR A 36 10.38 0.03 0.85
CA THR A 36 10.56 0.69 2.15
C THR A 36 11.04 -0.29 3.23
N MET A 37 10.48 -1.50 3.27
CA MET A 37 10.86 -2.51 4.28
C MET A 37 12.25 -3.09 4.00
N ALA A 38 12.60 -3.34 2.73
CA ALA A 38 13.94 -3.78 2.36
C ALA A 38 14.99 -2.69 2.63
N SER A 39 14.69 -1.43 2.34
CA SER A 39 15.57 -0.29 2.66
C SER A 39 15.77 -0.14 4.17
N ALA A 40 14.71 -0.28 4.98
CA ALA A 40 14.79 -0.22 6.43
C ALA A 40 15.64 -1.37 6.98
N GLY A 41 15.33 -2.60 6.58
CA GLY A 41 16.05 -3.79 7.01
C GLY A 41 17.53 -3.78 6.64
N SER A 42 17.86 -3.32 5.42
CA SER A 42 19.25 -3.28 4.93
C SER A 42 20.13 -2.21 5.60
N ARG A 43 19.53 -1.10 6.07
CA ARG A 43 20.29 0.00 6.69
C ARG A 43 20.39 -0.13 8.21
N TRP A 44 19.28 -0.50 8.86
CA TRP A 44 19.17 -0.46 10.33
C TRP A 44 18.72 -1.79 10.94
N GLY A 45 18.82 -2.89 10.17
CA GLY A 45 18.44 -4.22 10.65
C GLY A 45 16.99 -4.21 11.16
N MET A 46 16.79 -4.69 12.39
CA MET A 46 15.45 -4.78 12.99
C MET A 46 15.07 -3.56 13.86
N SER A 47 15.89 -2.51 13.93
CA SER A 47 15.67 -1.37 14.84
C SER A 47 14.38 -0.59 14.57
N LEU A 48 13.82 -0.67 13.35
CA LEU A 48 12.57 -0.01 12.96
C LEU A 48 11.33 -0.94 12.99
N THR A 49 11.43 -2.11 13.65
CA THR A 49 10.31 -3.07 13.81
C THR A 49 9.07 -2.42 14.43
N TRP A 50 9.25 -1.51 15.39
CA TRP A 50 8.16 -0.78 16.03
C TRP A 50 7.28 -0.01 15.03
N THR A 51 7.87 0.52 13.97
CA THR A 51 7.13 1.24 12.91
C THR A 51 6.17 0.31 12.18
N VAL A 52 6.60 -0.91 11.85
CA VAL A 52 5.74 -1.92 11.21
C VAL A 52 4.58 -2.30 12.13
N VAL A 53 4.90 -2.62 13.40
CA VAL A 53 3.89 -3.04 14.40
C VAL A 53 2.84 -1.95 14.62
N LEU A 54 3.28 -0.71 14.90
CA LEU A 54 2.35 0.40 15.16
C LEU A 54 1.58 0.81 13.91
N SER A 55 2.21 0.82 12.73
CA SER A 55 1.50 1.11 11.48
C SER A 55 0.40 0.08 11.20
N CYS A 56 0.66 -1.21 11.38
CA CYS A 56 -0.36 -2.25 11.21
C CYS A 56 -1.47 -2.14 12.27
N LEU A 57 -1.12 -1.88 13.53
CA LEU A 57 -2.10 -1.67 14.60
C LEU A 57 -3.05 -0.52 14.27
N PHE A 58 -2.50 0.64 13.88
CA PHE A 58 -3.32 1.81 13.57
C PHE A 58 -4.03 1.69 12.22
N THR A 59 -3.49 0.93 11.27
CA THR A 59 -4.22 0.54 10.05
C THR A 59 -5.46 -0.27 10.41
N TYR A 60 -5.34 -1.25 11.29
CA TYR A 60 -6.49 -2.03 11.77
C TYR A 60 -7.56 -1.12 12.39
N ILE A 61 -7.15 -0.23 13.30
CA ILE A 61 -8.06 0.72 13.96
C ILE A 61 -8.72 1.64 12.92
N GLY A 62 -7.95 2.19 11.98
CA GLY A 62 -8.45 3.04 10.91
C GLY A 62 -9.43 2.32 9.98
N LEU A 63 -9.07 1.14 9.47
CA LEU A 63 -9.95 0.34 8.62
C LEU A 63 -11.25 -0.06 9.34
N PHE A 64 -11.15 -0.41 10.62
CA PHE A 64 -12.32 -0.72 11.45
C PHE A 64 -13.21 0.51 11.61
N ALA A 65 -12.63 1.68 11.92
CA ALA A 65 -13.33 2.95 12.08
C ALA A 65 -14.06 3.36 10.81
N PHE A 66 -13.37 3.37 9.67
CA PHE A 66 -13.94 3.71 8.36
C PHE A 66 -15.02 2.70 7.94
N SER A 67 -14.79 1.40 8.18
CA SER A 67 -15.78 0.36 7.89
C SER A 67 -17.03 0.55 8.73
N ARG A 68 -16.89 0.73 10.04
CA ARG A 68 -18.02 0.88 10.97
C ARG A 68 -18.91 2.06 10.58
N TYR A 69 -18.30 3.21 10.28
CA TYR A 69 -19.06 4.39 9.84
C TYR A 69 -19.87 4.09 8.57
N THR A 70 -19.21 3.53 7.54
CA THR A 70 -19.86 3.24 6.27
C THR A 70 -20.95 2.16 6.38
N LEU A 71 -20.71 1.11 7.18
CA LEU A 71 -21.69 0.05 7.40
C LEU A 71 -22.95 0.54 8.12
N VAL A 72 -22.79 1.46 9.07
CA VAL A 72 -23.91 2.03 9.85
C VAL A 72 -24.70 3.05 9.04
N THR A 73 -24.00 4.00 8.41
CA THR A 73 -24.66 5.13 7.72
C THR A 73 -24.99 4.84 6.26
N GLY A 74 -24.22 3.98 5.62
CA GLY A 74 -24.24 3.76 4.18
C GLY A 74 -23.54 4.85 3.37
N ASP A 75 -23.02 5.87 4.05
CA ASP A 75 -22.25 6.95 3.44
C ASP A 75 -20.76 6.64 3.50
N THR A 76 -20.02 7.14 2.53
CA THR A 76 -18.56 7.14 2.53
C THR A 76 -18.03 8.30 3.36
N ILE A 77 -16.78 8.19 3.80
CA ILE A 77 -16.21 9.16 4.74
C ILE A 77 -15.99 10.52 4.10
N LEU A 78 -15.47 10.57 2.87
CA LEU A 78 -15.21 11.85 2.20
C LEU A 78 -16.51 12.62 1.95
N TYR A 79 -17.56 11.93 1.50
CA TYR A 79 -18.88 12.50 1.34
C TYR A 79 -19.44 12.98 2.68
N ALA A 80 -19.28 12.20 3.75
CA ALA A 80 -19.72 12.57 5.09
C ALA A 80 -19.00 13.84 5.61
N ILE A 81 -17.70 13.96 5.41
CA ILE A 81 -16.92 15.16 5.74
C ILE A 81 -17.52 16.37 5.00
N LYS A 82 -17.74 16.24 3.68
CA LYS A 82 -18.29 17.28 2.84
C LYS A 82 -19.65 17.80 3.34
N GLN A 83 -20.51 16.90 3.83
CA GLN A 83 -21.88 17.23 4.22
C GLN A 83 -22.02 17.67 5.67
N ARG A 84 -21.16 17.18 6.56
CA ARG A 84 -21.41 17.24 8.02
C ARG A 84 -20.46 18.16 8.79
N PHE A 85 -19.37 18.62 8.16
CA PHE A 85 -18.42 19.50 8.83
C PHE A 85 -18.71 20.97 8.53
N PRO A 86 -18.49 21.88 9.49
CA PRO A 86 -18.32 23.28 9.17
C PRO A 86 -17.18 23.40 8.16
N MET A 87 -17.37 24.10 7.05
CA MET A 87 -16.40 24.13 5.95
C MET A 87 -16.09 22.73 5.33
N GLY A 88 -17.05 21.78 5.40
CA GLY A 88 -16.83 20.41 4.93
C GLY A 88 -16.48 20.31 3.44
N ARG A 89 -17.01 21.20 2.59
CA ARG A 89 -16.69 21.23 1.16
C ARG A 89 -15.20 21.50 0.90
N PRO A 90 -14.57 22.58 1.41
CA PRO A 90 -13.15 22.84 1.20
C PRO A 90 -12.25 21.79 1.88
N ILE A 91 -12.62 21.28 3.07
CA ILE A 91 -11.87 20.23 3.74
C ILE A 91 -11.87 18.94 2.92
N ALA A 92 -13.03 18.48 2.48
CA ALA A 92 -13.14 17.28 1.65
C ALA A 92 -12.45 17.46 0.29
N PHE A 93 -12.53 18.64 -0.32
CA PHE A 93 -11.80 18.94 -1.55
C PHE A 93 -10.28 18.91 -1.36
N PHE A 94 -9.78 19.49 -0.26
CA PHE A 94 -8.35 19.43 0.08
C PHE A 94 -7.87 17.99 0.27
N ILE A 95 -8.59 17.18 1.06
CA ILE A 95 -8.26 15.76 1.28
C ILE A 95 -8.24 15.01 -0.06
N MET A 96 -9.28 15.18 -0.87
CA MET A 96 -9.39 14.55 -2.19
C MET A 96 -8.19 14.90 -3.06
N SER A 97 -7.89 16.19 -3.19
CA SER A 97 -6.79 16.67 -4.03
C SER A 97 -5.44 16.19 -3.53
N ALA A 98 -5.21 16.19 -2.22
CA ALA A 98 -3.98 15.73 -1.61
C ALA A 98 -3.76 14.23 -1.79
N VAL A 99 -4.82 13.41 -1.64
CA VAL A 99 -4.76 11.97 -1.91
C VAL A 99 -4.47 11.71 -3.39
N ILE A 100 -5.18 12.36 -4.31
CA ILE A 100 -4.94 12.20 -5.76
C ILE A 100 -3.51 12.61 -6.13
N PHE A 101 -3.03 13.72 -5.60
CA PHE A 101 -1.66 14.19 -5.85
C PHE A 101 -0.62 13.18 -5.37
N ALA A 102 -0.73 12.70 -4.13
CA ALA A 102 0.20 11.73 -3.56
C ALA A 102 0.20 10.41 -4.32
N GLU A 103 -0.97 9.92 -4.72
CA GLU A 103 -1.10 8.69 -5.49
C GLU A 103 -0.55 8.84 -6.92
N PHE A 104 -0.84 9.96 -7.58
CA PHE A 104 -0.25 10.20 -8.90
C PHE A 104 1.27 10.32 -8.84
N PHE A 105 1.80 10.94 -7.78
CA PHE A 105 3.23 10.96 -7.57
C PHE A 105 3.79 9.55 -7.32
N SER A 106 3.05 8.69 -6.59
CA SER A 106 3.39 7.27 -6.38
C SER A 106 3.48 6.47 -7.69
N LEU A 107 2.65 6.77 -8.70
CA LEU A 107 2.72 6.12 -10.00
C LEU A 107 4.10 6.24 -10.66
N THR A 108 4.79 7.36 -10.46
CA THR A 108 6.13 7.57 -11.02
C THR A 108 7.14 6.59 -10.44
N GLY A 109 7.13 6.39 -9.12
CA GLY A 109 8.02 5.45 -8.43
C GLY A 109 7.71 3.99 -8.76
N LEU A 110 6.42 3.62 -8.75
CA LEU A 110 5.97 2.26 -9.09
C LEU A 110 6.39 1.86 -10.51
N MET A 111 6.17 2.75 -11.48
CA MET A 111 6.56 2.47 -12.88
C MET A 111 8.07 2.46 -13.05
N ALA A 112 8.80 3.39 -12.41
CA ALA A 112 10.25 3.46 -12.49
C ALA A 112 10.91 2.17 -11.99
N ILE A 113 10.54 1.68 -10.81
CA ILE A 113 11.08 0.43 -10.26
C ILE A 113 10.72 -0.76 -11.17
N SER A 114 9.49 -0.85 -11.66
CA SER A 114 9.05 -1.96 -12.51
C SER A 114 9.83 -2.01 -13.82
N VAL A 115 10.03 -0.86 -14.45
CA VAL A 115 10.78 -0.74 -15.71
C VAL A 115 12.28 -1.01 -15.50
N ASP A 116 12.87 -0.45 -14.44
CA ASP A 116 14.30 -0.63 -14.17
C ASP A 116 14.64 -2.09 -13.87
N LEU A 117 13.81 -2.78 -13.08
CA LEU A 117 14.01 -4.21 -12.80
C LEU A 117 13.87 -5.08 -14.06
N LEU A 118 12.88 -4.81 -14.92
CA LEU A 118 12.74 -5.51 -16.19
C LEU A 118 13.93 -5.24 -17.13
N HIS A 119 14.41 -4.00 -17.16
CA HIS A 119 15.58 -3.63 -17.96
C HIS A 119 16.85 -4.34 -17.49
N GLU A 120 17.08 -4.39 -16.16
CA GLU A 120 18.20 -5.13 -15.58
C GLU A 120 18.06 -6.65 -15.82
N TRP A 121 16.85 -7.19 -15.78
CA TRP A 121 16.62 -8.62 -16.08
C TRP A 121 16.93 -8.97 -17.53
N ILE A 122 16.53 -8.13 -18.49
CA ILE A 122 16.85 -8.29 -19.90
C ILE A 122 18.37 -8.22 -20.12
N LYS A 123 19.05 -7.26 -19.48
CA LYS A 123 20.51 -7.16 -19.48
C LYS A 123 21.18 -8.45 -18.95
N TYR A 124 20.69 -8.96 -17.83
CA TYR A 124 21.19 -10.21 -17.26
C TYR A 124 20.97 -11.42 -18.17
N ALA A 125 19.80 -11.53 -18.81
CA ALA A 125 19.44 -12.67 -19.64
C ALA A 125 20.05 -12.63 -21.04
N SER A 126 20.21 -11.46 -21.65
CA SER A 126 20.62 -11.29 -23.04
C SER A 126 22.00 -10.66 -23.25
N GLY A 127 22.57 -10.05 -22.20
CA GLY A 127 23.80 -9.25 -22.27
C GLY A 127 23.63 -7.89 -22.96
N TYR A 128 22.44 -7.57 -23.47
CA TYR A 128 22.17 -6.32 -24.17
C TYR A 128 21.69 -5.22 -23.19
N TYR A 129 22.36 -4.07 -23.25
CA TYR A 129 21.97 -2.88 -22.50
C TYR A 129 21.82 -1.70 -23.47
N HIS A 130 20.59 -1.34 -23.80
CA HIS A 130 20.30 -0.25 -24.72
C HIS A 130 19.17 0.63 -24.20
N ALA A 131 19.33 1.96 -24.24
CA ALA A 131 18.32 2.89 -23.77
C ALA A 131 16.95 2.73 -24.45
N GLY A 132 16.93 2.27 -25.71
CA GLY A 132 15.70 1.96 -26.44
C GLY A 132 14.87 0.84 -25.81
N ILE A 133 15.49 -0.12 -25.08
CA ILE A 133 14.78 -1.19 -24.38
C ILE A 133 13.98 -0.60 -23.20
N LYS A 134 14.57 0.31 -22.44
CA LYS A 134 13.88 1.02 -21.35
C LYS A 134 12.65 1.77 -21.89
N LEU A 135 12.78 2.46 -23.02
CA LEU A 135 11.66 3.14 -23.66
C LEU A 135 10.57 2.17 -24.12
N ALA A 136 10.94 1.08 -24.78
CA ALA A 136 10.00 0.06 -25.24
C ALA A 136 9.24 -0.58 -24.07
N LEU A 137 9.92 -0.89 -22.96
CA LEU A 137 9.31 -1.42 -21.74
C LEU A 137 8.32 -0.42 -21.13
N THR A 138 8.71 0.84 -21.02
CA THR A 138 7.84 1.90 -20.49
C THR A 138 6.58 2.05 -21.31
N ILE A 139 6.71 2.11 -22.63
CA ILE A 139 5.57 2.25 -23.55
C ILE A 139 4.69 0.99 -23.50
N SER A 140 5.28 -0.22 -23.52
CA SER A 140 4.52 -1.46 -23.54
C SER A 140 3.73 -1.67 -22.24
N LEU A 141 4.33 -1.43 -21.07
CA LEU A 141 3.62 -1.50 -19.77
C LEU A 141 2.52 -0.44 -19.68
N SER A 142 2.81 0.80 -20.11
CA SER A 142 1.82 1.88 -20.09
C SER A 142 0.65 1.60 -21.04
N ALA A 143 0.93 1.10 -22.24
CA ALA A 143 -0.10 0.72 -23.22
C ALA A 143 -0.94 -0.45 -22.69
N MET A 144 -0.32 -1.46 -22.09
CA MET A 144 -1.01 -2.58 -21.46
C MET A 144 -1.97 -2.08 -20.37
N LEU A 145 -1.49 -1.24 -19.44
CA LEU A 145 -2.32 -0.65 -18.39
C LEU A 145 -3.46 0.18 -18.96
N TYR A 146 -3.18 0.99 -19.98
CA TYR A 146 -4.21 1.82 -20.62
C TYR A 146 -5.31 0.98 -21.26
N ILE A 147 -4.97 -0.03 -22.04
CA ILE A 147 -5.92 -0.93 -22.69
C ILE A 147 -6.79 -1.65 -21.66
N LEU A 148 -6.16 -2.18 -20.60
CA LEU A 148 -6.86 -2.90 -19.54
C LEU A 148 -7.83 -2.00 -18.76
N LEU A 149 -7.40 -0.82 -18.37
CA LEU A 149 -8.23 0.12 -17.61
C LEU A 149 -9.32 0.75 -18.47
N TRP A 150 -9.07 0.90 -19.77
CA TRP A 150 -10.06 1.42 -20.73
C TRP A 150 -11.15 0.41 -21.05
N SER A 151 -10.79 -0.87 -21.19
CA SER A 151 -11.75 -1.95 -21.41
C SER A 151 -12.58 -2.29 -20.18
N GLY A 152 -12.04 -2.07 -18.98
CA GLY A 152 -12.65 -2.48 -17.72
C GLY A 152 -12.61 -3.99 -17.46
N GLU A 153 -11.96 -4.77 -18.36
CA GLU A 153 -11.86 -6.23 -18.28
C GLU A 153 -10.49 -6.69 -17.80
N TYR A 154 -10.19 -6.47 -16.52
CA TYR A 154 -8.87 -6.81 -15.94
C TYR A 154 -8.90 -8.00 -14.97
N ARG A 155 -10.03 -8.71 -14.81
CA ARG A 155 -10.18 -9.81 -13.84
C ARG A 155 -9.17 -10.95 -14.01
N LEU A 156 -8.80 -11.30 -15.26
CA LEU A 156 -7.84 -12.38 -15.51
C LEU A 156 -6.43 -11.93 -15.12
N LEU A 157 -6.05 -10.73 -15.53
CA LEU A 157 -4.75 -10.15 -15.16
C LEU A 157 -4.62 -10.00 -13.64
N GLU A 158 -5.66 -9.49 -12.97
CA GLU A 158 -5.69 -9.36 -11.51
C GLU A 158 -5.41 -10.69 -10.80
N LYS A 159 -5.99 -11.80 -11.30
CA LYS A 159 -5.72 -13.14 -10.76
C LYS A 159 -4.28 -13.59 -10.98
N ILE A 160 -3.73 -13.34 -12.16
CA ILE A 160 -2.32 -13.67 -12.48
C ILE A 160 -1.38 -12.88 -11.59
N LEU A 161 -1.60 -11.56 -11.49
CA LEU A 161 -0.79 -10.68 -10.65
C LEU A 161 -0.90 -11.05 -9.16
N ALA A 162 -2.10 -11.35 -8.69
CA ALA A 162 -2.30 -11.84 -7.31
C ALA A 162 -1.55 -13.15 -7.05
N ALA A 163 -1.51 -14.08 -8.01
CA ALA A 163 -0.73 -15.31 -7.90
C ALA A 163 0.77 -15.02 -7.83
N LEU A 164 1.29 -14.11 -8.65
CA LEU A 164 2.71 -13.71 -8.62
C LEU A 164 3.09 -13.04 -7.30
N VAL A 165 2.25 -12.14 -6.79
CA VAL A 165 2.42 -11.50 -5.47
C VAL A 165 2.38 -12.54 -4.36
N MET A 166 1.52 -13.54 -4.46
CA MET A 166 1.44 -14.63 -3.48
C MET A 166 2.71 -15.48 -3.48
N ILE A 167 3.23 -15.86 -4.66
CA ILE A 167 4.48 -16.61 -4.80
C ILE A 167 5.63 -15.81 -4.18
N MET A 168 5.74 -14.53 -4.50
CA MET A 168 6.76 -13.64 -3.92
C MET A 168 6.62 -13.54 -2.40
N GLY A 169 5.39 -13.36 -1.89
CA GLY A 169 5.11 -13.28 -0.46
C GLY A 169 5.51 -14.56 0.28
N ILE A 170 5.18 -15.72 -0.27
CA ILE A 170 5.60 -17.03 0.28
C ILE A 170 7.12 -17.14 0.27
N SER A 171 7.78 -16.71 -0.81
CA SER A 171 9.24 -16.72 -0.90
C SER A 171 9.90 -15.86 0.18
N PHE A 172 9.36 -14.66 0.46
CA PHE A 172 9.84 -13.83 1.57
C PHE A 172 9.63 -14.49 2.93
N LEU A 173 8.46 -15.10 3.16
CA LEU A 173 8.18 -15.80 4.42
C LEU A 173 9.13 -16.99 4.64
N LEU A 174 9.38 -17.79 3.61
CA LEU A 174 10.32 -18.92 3.68
C LEU A 174 11.74 -18.43 3.86
N THR A 175 12.17 -17.40 3.13
CA THR A 175 13.51 -16.82 3.29
C THR A 175 13.70 -16.24 4.69
N ALA A 176 12.69 -15.54 5.21
CA ALA A 176 12.72 -14.98 6.56
C ALA A 176 12.99 -16.07 7.61
N LEU A 177 12.43 -17.29 7.45
CA LEU A 177 12.71 -18.41 8.36
C LEU A 177 14.16 -18.90 8.29
N LEU A 178 14.83 -18.75 7.15
CA LEU A 178 16.22 -19.17 6.95
C LEU A 178 17.23 -18.17 7.51
N VAL A 179 16.89 -16.88 7.52
CA VAL A 179 17.82 -15.78 7.85
C VAL A 179 17.38 -14.96 9.07
N VAL A 180 16.56 -15.54 9.94
CA VAL A 180 16.04 -14.84 11.14
C VAL A 180 17.19 -14.24 11.95
N PRO A 181 17.23 -12.90 12.17
CA PRO A 181 18.14 -12.27 13.10
C PRO A 181 17.90 -12.76 14.55
N SER A 182 18.78 -12.40 15.46
CA SER A 182 18.58 -12.77 16.87
C SER A 182 17.25 -12.22 17.41
N TRP A 183 16.53 -13.02 18.19
CA TRP A 183 15.28 -12.60 18.87
C TRP A 183 15.49 -11.32 19.67
N ARG A 184 16.69 -11.17 20.26
CA ARG A 184 17.07 -9.96 21.01
C ARG A 184 17.01 -8.71 20.15
N GLU A 185 17.48 -8.76 18.91
CA GLU A 185 17.42 -7.62 17.95
C GLU A 185 15.99 -7.31 17.56
N ILE A 186 15.17 -8.33 17.30
CA ILE A 186 13.75 -8.16 16.95
C ILE A 186 13.00 -7.48 18.10
N PHE A 187 13.19 -7.94 19.35
CA PHE A 187 12.52 -7.35 20.50
C PHE A 187 13.06 -5.95 20.85
N ALA A 188 14.36 -5.72 20.70
CA ALA A 188 14.96 -4.39 20.88
C ALA A 188 14.38 -3.39 19.87
N GLY A 189 14.11 -3.83 18.63
CA GLY A 189 13.49 -3.01 17.59
C GLY A 189 12.01 -2.66 17.82
N LEU A 190 11.36 -3.21 18.87
CA LEU A 190 10.01 -2.80 19.27
C LEU A 190 10.01 -1.49 20.08
N ILE A 191 11.16 -1.07 20.60
CA ILE A 191 11.30 0.19 21.33
C ILE A 191 11.31 1.34 20.30
N PRO A 192 10.36 2.28 20.36
CA PRO A 192 10.31 3.38 19.41
C PRO A 192 11.58 4.23 19.47
N GLY A 193 12.24 4.38 18.35
CA GLY A 193 13.42 5.21 18.17
C GLY A 193 13.70 5.43 16.69
N VAL A 194 14.14 6.63 16.33
CA VAL A 194 14.54 6.95 14.96
C VAL A 194 16.04 7.18 14.95
N PRO A 195 16.79 6.48 14.12
CA PRO A 195 18.23 6.72 13.96
C PRO A 195 18.51 8.17 13.59
N HIS A 196 19.62 8.73 14.10
CA HIS A 196 20.01 10.13 13.82
C HIS A 196 20.60 10.32 12.42
N GLU A 197 20.72 9.27 11.65
CA GLU A 197 21.29 9.27 10.31
C GLU A 197 20.36 9.94 9.29
N GLN A 198 20.98 10.54 8.26
CA GLN A 198 20.24 11.14 7.15
C GLN A 198 19.30 10.12 6.47
N GLY A 199 18.07 10.53 6.21
CA GLY A 199 17.06 9.71 5.56
C GLY A 199 16.26 8.79 6.50
N ALA A 200 16.64 8.63 7.77
CA ALA A 200 15.91 7.78 8.71
C ALA A 200 14.48 8.27 8.95
N ALA A 201 14.28 9.56 9.18
CA ALA A 201 12.95 10.16 9.36
C ALA A 201 12.06 9.97 8.12
N LEU A 202 12.62 10.17 6.93
CA LEU A 202 11.91 9.96 5.66
C LEU A 202 11.48 8.51 5.50
N LEU A 203 12.39 7.56 5.82
CA LEU A 203 12.09 6.14 5.68
C LEU A 203 11.05 5.66 6.71
N VAL A 204 11.13 6.11 7.96
CA VAL A 204 10.11 5.83 8.99
C VAL A 204 8.74 6.33 8.56
N ALA A 205 8.64 7.55 8.03
CA ALA A 205 7.41 8.08 7.47
C ALA A 205 6.95 7.27 6.25
N GLY A 206 7.86 6.87 5.37
CA GLY A 206 7.59 6.02 4.23
C GLY A 206 7.05 4.64 4.61
N MET A 207 7.65 3.98 5.63
CA MET A 207 7.16 2.72 6.19
C MET A 207 5.74 2.85 6.74
N ALA A 208 5.46 3.94 7.44
CA ALA A 208 4.12 4.22 7.93
C ALA A 208 3.16 4.51 6.77
N GLY A 209 3.53 5.35 5.81
CA GLY A 209 2.69 5.76 4.69
C GLY A 209 2.33 4.63 3.73
N THR A 210 3.19 3.63 3.56
CA THR A 210 2.86 2.45 2.75
C THR A 210 1.88 1.49 3.43
N THR A 211 1.80 1.50 4.76
CA THR A 211 0.95 0.58 5.54
C THR A 211 -0.30 1.28 6.06
N PHE A 212 -0.15 2.42 6.69
CA PHE A 212 -1.23 3.25 7.24
C PHE A 212 -1.35 4.53 6.39
N SER A 213 -2.07 4.46 5.28
CA SER A 213 -2.27 5.59 4.38
C SER A 213 -3.72 6.06 4.30
N SER A 214 -3.90 7.37 4.08
CA SER A 214 -5.23 7.94 3.86
C SER A 214 -5.95 7.31 2.68
N ALA A 215 -5.23 7.02 1.59
CA ALA A 215 -5.80 6.43 0.39
C ALA A 215 -6.46 5.06 0.66
N ILE A 216 -5.81 4.20 1.44
CA ILE A 216 -6.34 2.89 1.85
C ILE A 216 -7.62 3.05 2.65
N LEU A 217 -7.66 4.01 3.57
CA LEU A 217 -8.82 4.28 4.41
C LEU A 217 -10.02 4.73 3.58
N TYR A 218 -9.83 5.65 2.65
CA TYR A 218 -10.90 6.09 1.75
C TYR A 218 -11.34 4.99 0.80
N CYS A 219 -10.41 4.24 0.20
CA CYS A 219 -10.73 3.07 -0.62
C CYS A 219 -11.55 2.03 0.13
N ARG A 220 -11.27 1.81 1.41
CA ARG A 220 -12.07 0.92 2.25
C ARG A 220 -13.53 1.34 2.30
N SER A 221 -13.78 2.60 2.58
CA SER A 221 -15.13 3.18 2.63
C SER A 221 -15.86 3.07 1.28
N ILE A 222 -15.17 3.43 0.20
CA ILE A 222 -15.70 3.38 -1.17
C ILE A 222 -16.04 1.95 -1.59
N THR A 223 -15.13 1.00 -1.36
CA THR A 223 -15.33 -0.41 -1.75
C THR A 223 -16.43 -1.10 -0.95
N LEU A 224 -16.62 -0.77 0.33
CA LEU A 224 -17.73 -1.26 1.14
C LEU A 224 -19.07 -0.77 0.60
N LYS A 225 -19.16 0.53 0.28
CA LYS A 225 -20.37 1.11 -0.33
C LYS A 225 -20.68 0.49 -1.70
N ALA A 226 -19.66 0.35 -2.56
CA ALA A 226 -19.81 -0.25 -3.88
C ALA A 226 -20.29 -1.71 -3.83
N LYS A 227 -19.94 -2.46 -2.78
CA LYS A 227 -20.45 -3.82 -2.53
C LYS A 227 -21.82 -3.85 -1.85
N GLY A 228 -22.37 -2.71 -1.48
CA GLY A 228 -23.65 -2.64 -0.77
C GLY A 228 -23.61 -3.25 0.63
N TRP A 229 -22.42 -3.40 1.25
CA TRP A 229 -22.31 -3.93 2.59
C TRP A 229 -22.93 -2.96 3.61
N ARG A 230 -23.66 -3.53 4.56
CA ARG A 230 -24.35 -2.83 5.64
C ARG A 230 -24.00 -3.47 6.98
N LEU A 231 -24.64 -3.03 8.04
CA LEU A 231 -24.38 -3.50 9.40
C LEU A 231 -24.53 -5.04 9.55
N ALA A 232 -25.38 -5.67 8.75
CA ALA A 232 -25.53 -7.13 8.72
C ALA A 232 -24.21 -7.84 8.32
N GLU A 233 -23.36 -7.19 7.51
CA GLU A 233 -22.06 -7.72 7.07
C GLU A 233 -20.89 -7.35 7.99
N GLN A 234 -21.16 -6.79 9.20
CA GLN A 234 -20.10 -6.31 10.10
C GLN A 234 -19.08 -7.41 10.43
N LYS A 235 -19.53 -8.64 10.70
CA LYS A 235 -18.62 -9.78 10.98
C LYS A 235 -17.72 -10.11 9.79
N LYS A 236 -18.27 -10.08 8.57
CA LYS A 236 -17.49 -10.29 7.34
C LYS A 236 -16.45 -9.19 7.17
N SER A 237 -16.86 -7.93 7.37
CA SER A 237 -15.96 -6.77 7.29
C SER A 237 -14.84 -6.83 8.33
N LEU A 238 -15.12 -7.31 9.55
CA LEU A 238 -14.12 -7.48 10.59
C LEU A 238 -13.09 -8.55 10.21
N ILE A 239 -13.55 -9.74 9.78
CA ILE A 239 -12.67 -10.84 9.35
C ILE A 239 -11.79 -10.38 8.19
N ASP A 240 -12.38 -9.72 7.20
CA ASP A 240 -11.68 -9.17 6.04
C ASP A 240 -10.59 -8.17 6.46
N THR A 241 -10.88 -7.29 7.44
CA THR A 241 -9.91 -6.34 7.99
C THR A 241 -8.76 -7.04 8.73
N VAL A 242 -9.08 -8.01 9.60
CA VAL A 242 -8.07 -8.76 10.38
C VAL A 242 -7.13 -9.54 9.45
N VAL A 243 -7.69 -10.23 8.47
CA VAL A 243 -6.89 -11.00 7.50
C VAL A 243 -6.01 -10.08 6.66
N SER A 244 -6.56 -8.97 6.16
CA SER A 244 -5.81 -8.03 5.33
C SER A 244 -4.63 -7.41 6.10
N VAL A 245 -4.88 -6.90 7.31
CA VAL A 245 -3.82 -6.30 8.14
C VAL A 245 -2.83 -7.36 8.63
N GLY A 246 -3.30 -8.55 8.97
CA GLY A 246 -2.44 -9.66 9.34
C GLY A 246 -1.47 -10.05 8.24
N MET A 247 -1.95 -10.13 6.99
CA MET A 247 -1.09 -10.39 5.83
C MET A 247 -0.12 -9.24 5.56
N MET A 248 -0.57 -7.99 5.67
CA MET A 248 0.32 -6.82 5.56
C MET A 248 1.45 -6.90 6.59
N PHE A 249 1.12 -7.20 7.85
CA PHE A 249 2.11 -7.34 8.93
C PHE A 249 3.10 -8.45 8.63
N LEU A 250 2.61 -9.66 8.32
CA LEU A 250 3.46 -10.82 8.07
C LEU A 250 4.42 -10.59 6.91
N LEU A 251 3.95 -9.98 5.81
CA LEU A 251 4.81 -9.73 4.65
C LEU A 251 5.78 -8.57 4.88
N SER A 252 5.33 -7.49 5.52
CA SER A 252 6.22 -6.37 5.82
C SER A 252 7.36 -6.78 6.75
N ILE A 253 7.05 -7.55 7.82
CA ILE A 253 8.08 -8.02 8.74
C ILE A 253 8.99 -9.06 8.09
N ALA A 254 8.46 -9.95 7.24
CA ALA A 254 9.26 -10.93 6.51
C ALA A 254 10.26 -10.26 5.56
N ILE A 255 9.84 -9.26 4.80
CA ILE A 255 10.74 -8.49 3.91
C ILE A 255 11.83 -7.81 4.71
N MET A 256 11.48 -7.18 5.83
CA MET A 256 12.44 -6.52 6.71
C MET A 256 13.43 -7.51 7.33
N ILE A 257 12.98 -8.68 7.79
CA ILE A 257 13.82 -9.78 8.30
C ILE A 257 14.76 -10.26 7.20
N CYS A 258 14.28 -10.51 5.98
CA CYS A 258 15.13 -10.93 4.86
C CYS A 258 16.23 -9.91 4.58
N ALA A 259 15.90 -8.63 4.54
CA ALA A 259 16.90 -7.58 4.30
C ALA A 259 17.89 -7.44 5.49
N ALA A 260 17.39 -7.57 6.73
CA ALA A 260 18.23 -7.54 7.92
C ALA A 260 19.18 -8.75 7.99
N GLY A 261 18.70 -9.96 7.68
CA GLY A 261 19.51 -11.18 7.73
C GLY A 261 20.46 -11.37 6.55
N THR A 262 20.29 -10.61 5.46
CA THR A 262 21.14 -10.69 4.26
C THR A 262 21.95 -9.43 4.03
N LEU A 263 21.28 -8.36 3.58
CA LEU A 263 21.93 -7.11 3.17
C LEU A 263 22.61 -6.37 4.32
N TYR A 264 21.95 -6.27 5.47
CA TYR A 264 22.49 -5.61 6.65
C TYR A 264 23.75 -6.31 7.18
N THR A 265 23.74 -7.65 7.23
CA THR A 265 24.89 -8.44 7.66
C THR A 265 26.09 -8.30 6.72
N MET A 266 25.84 -7.97 5.44
CA MET A 266 26.87 -7.70 4.43
C MET A 266 27.31 -6.24 4.36
N ASN A 267 26.73 -5.34 5.19
CA ASN A 267 26.90 -3.88 5.10
C ASN A 267 26.58 -3.32 3.70
N LYS A 268 25.52 -3.83 3.07
CA LYS A 268 25.07 -3.42 1.73
C LYS A 268 23.67 -2.83 1.80
N PRO A 269 23.54 -1.52 2.01
CA PRO A 269 22.24 -0.87 1.96
C PRO A 269 21.61 -0.97 0.56
N VAL A 270 20.29 -0.99 0.50
CA VAL A 270 19.57 -0.91 -0.77
C VAL A 270 19.77 0.49 -1.35
N GLU A 271 20.51 0.57 -2.43
CA GLU A 271 20.72 1.80 -3.22
C GLU A 271 19.89 1.76 -4.50
N ASN A 272 19.80 0.59 -5.13
CA ASN A 272 19.03 0.37 -6.37
C ASN A 272 18.02 -0.75 -6.20
N ALA A 273 17.01 -0.79 -7.06
CA ALA A 273 15.97 -1.81 -7.00
C ALA A 273 16.53 -3.25 -7.12
N ILE A 274 17.57 -3.44 -7.92
CA ILE A 274 18.19 -4.76 -8.13
C ILE A 274 18.93 -5.28 -6.87
N ASP A 275 19.38 -4.41 -5.97
CA ASP A 275 20.07 -4.83 -4.74
C ASP A 275 19.14 -5.65 -3.84
N MET A 276 17.82 -5.41 -3.93
CA MET A 276 16.81 -6.16 -3.18
C MET A 276 16.73 -7.63 -3.57
N VAL A 277 17.22 -8.04 -4.74
CA VAL A 277 17.26 -9.45 -5.17
C VAL A 277 17.99 -10.32 -4.16
N ARG A 278 19.04 -9.80 -3.54
CA ARG A 278 19.85 -10.52 -2.54
C ARG A 278 19.06 -10.95 -1.31
N THR A 279 17.92 -10.33 -1.06
CA THR A 279 17.02 -10.72 0.04
C THR A 279 16.44 -12.12 -0.14
N LEU A 280 16.37 -12.63 -1.37
CA LEU A 280 15.87 -13.97 -1.69
C LEU A 280 16.99 -14.98 -2.05
N GLU A 281 18.25 -14.56 -2.14
CA GLU A 281 19.37 -15.47 -2.44
C GLU A 281 19.46 -16.69 -1.50
N PRO A 282 19.19 -16.57 -0.18
CA PRO A 282 19.25 -17.72 0.73
C PRO A 282 18.25 -18.83 0.40
N LEU A 283 17.12 -18.50 -0.21
CA LEU A 283 16.09 -19.48 -0.62
C LEU A 283 16.31 -19.96 -2.06
N ALA A 284 16.53 -19.02 -2.97
CA ALA A 284 16.44 -19.28 -4.41
C ALA A 284 17.80 -19.36 -5.12
N GLY A 285 18.91 -19.03 -4.43
CA GLY A 285 20.27 -19.07 -5.01
C GLY A 285 20.33 -18.29 -6.33
N GLN A 286 20.82 -18.94 -7.39
CA GLN A 286 20.92 -18.33 -8.72
C GLN A 286 19.57 -17.99 -9.38
N PHE A 287 18.47 -18.58 -8.90
CA PHE A 287 17.11 -18.26 -9.38
C PHE A 287 16.51 -17.04 -8.67
N ALA A 288 17.18 -16.50 -7.63
CA ALA A 288 16.69 -15.36 -6.85
C ALA A 288 16.37 -14.15 -7.74
N ILE A 289 17.20 -13.88 -8.75
CA ILE A 289 17.02 -12.77 -9.69
C ILE A 289 15.68 -12.89 -10.40
N SER A 290 15.41 -14.02 -11.04
CA SER A 290 14.17 -14.20 -11.81
C SER A 290 12.95 -14.24 -10.91
N LEU A 291 13.02 -14.95 -9.77
CA LEU A 291 11.92 -15.04 -8.81
C LEU A 291 11.56 -13.66 -8.25
N PHE A 292 12.56 -12.88 -7.85
CA PHE A 292 12.36 -11.53 -7.30
C PHE A 292 11.78 -10.59 -8.34
N ILE A 293 12.39 -10.53 -9.54
CA ILE A 293 11.96 -9.57 -10.57
C ILE A 293 10.54 -9.88 -11.04
N ILE A 294 10.21 -11.13 -11.34
CA ILE A 294 8.86 -11.52 -11.72
C ILE A 294 7.86 -11.17 -10.63
N GLY A 295 8.21 -11.47 -9.37
CA GLY A 295 7.35 -11.18 -8.23
C GLY A 295 7.13 -9.69 -8.00
N ILE A 296 8.20 -8.88 -8.00
CA ILE A 296 8.10 -7.45 -7.69
C ILE A 296 7.52 -6.65 -8.85
N VAL A 297 7.78 -7.03 -10.10
CA VAL A 297 7.12 -6.43 -11.26
C VAL A 297 5.64 -6.77 -11.25
N GLY A 298 5.29 -8.03 -10.93
CA GLY A 298 3.90 -8.43 -10.73
C GLY A 298 3.21 -7.61 -9.64
N ALA A 299 3.88 -7.39 -8.50
CA ALA A 299 3.40 -6.55 -7.42
C ALA A 299 3.27 -5.08 -7.84
N GLY A 300 4.26 -4.56 -8.61
CA GLY A 300 4.23 -3.20 -9.16
C GLY A 300 3.05 -2.97 -10.07
N VAL A 301 2.87 -3.84 -11.05
CA VAL A 301 1.73 -3.76 -12.00
C VAL A 301 0.40 -3.92 -11.28
N SER A 302 0.32 -4.83 -10.28
CA SER A 302 -0.86 -5.01 -9.44
C SER A 302 -1.22 -3.75 -8.66
N SER A 303 -0.23 -2.99 -8.20
CA SER A 303 -0.44 -1.74 -7.46
C SER A 303 -0.72 -0.54 -8.37
N LEU A 304 -0.17 -0.50 -9.59
CA LEU A 304 -0.45 0.56 -10.56
C LEU A 304 -1.94 0.68 -10.90
N ILE A 305 -2.64 -0.45 -11.04
CA ILE A 305 -4.07 -0.47 -11.37
C ILE A 305 -4.92 0.27 -10.33
N PRO A 306 -4.92 -0.12 -9.03
CA PRO A 306 -5.70 0.59 -8.02
C PRO A 306 -5.23 2.02 -7.81
N THR A 307 -3.92 2.31 -7.90
CA THR A 307 -3.38 3.66 -7.74
C THR A 307 -3.90 4.62 -8.83
N ILE A 308 -4.01 4.18 -10.09
CA ILE A 308 -4.63 4.96 -11.16
C ILE A 308 -6.14 5.15 -10.90
N LEU A 309 -6.83 4.11 -10.41
CA LEU A 309 -8.27 4.14 -10.18
C LEU A 309 -8.68 4.94 -8.94
N ILE A 310 -7.78 5.23 -8.02
CA ILE A 310 -8.08 6.04 -6.83
C ILE A 310 -8.64 7.41 -7.20
N ALA A 311 -8.05 8.10 -8.18
CA ALA A 311 -8.51 9.42 -8.58
C ALA A 311 -9.98 9.45 -9.01
N PRO A 312 -10.42 8.67 -10.01
CA PRO A 312 -11.83 8.65 -10.39
C PRO A 312 -12.75 8.17 -9.25
N TRP A 313 -12.31 7.26 -8.38
CA TRP A 313 -13.10 6.77 -7.26
C TRP A 313 -13.34 7.84 -6.20
N VAL A 314 -12.29 8.53 -5.78
CA VAL A 314 -12.38 9.58 -4.74
C VAL A 314 -13.16 10.79 -5.26
N ILE A 315 -13.05 11.11 -6.55
CA ILE A 315 -13.83 12.17 -7.17
C ILE A 315 -15.32 11.77 -7.27
N SER A 316 -15.62 10.52 -7.66
CA SER A 316 -17.00 10.02 -7.68
C SER A 316 -17.60 10.02 -6.28
N ASP A 317 -16.81 9.71 -5.25
CA ASP A 317 -17.21 9.80 -3.86
C ASP A 317 -17.51 11.24 -3.45
N TYR A 318 -16.61 12.18 -3.76
CA TYR A 318 -16.81 13.61 -3.48
C TYR A 318 -18.03 14.19 -4.18
N THR A 319 -18.27 13.81 -5.43
CA THR A 319 -19.44 14.26 -6.23
C THR A 319 -20.73 13.50 -5.92
N HIS A 320 -20.62 12.40 -5.14
CA HIS A 320 -21.73 11.50 -4.82
C HIS A 320 -22.35 10.84 -6.08
N THR A 321 -21.51 10.50 -7.03
CA THR A 321 -21.89 9.80 -8.26
C THR A 321 -21.48 8.33 -8.19
N GLU A 322 -22.15 7.49 -8.98
CA GLU A 322 -21.75 6.09 -9.10
C GLU A 322 -20.39 5.94 -9.79
N ILE A 323 -19.62 4.95 -9.34
CA ILE A 323 -18.35 4.61 -9.97
C ILE A 323 -18.62 3.97 -11.32
N ASN A 324 -18.35 4.70 -12.39
CA ASN A 324 -18.50 4.21 -13.75
C ASN A 324 -17.15 4.28 -14.49
N PRO A 325 -16.51 3.13 -14.78
CA PRO A 325 -15.24 3.08 -15.51
C PRO A 325 -15.30 3.72 -16.90
N HIS A 326 -16.49 3.71 -17.52
CA HIS A 326 -16.71 4.25 -18.87
C HIS A 326 -17.09 5.73 -18.89
N SER A 327 -17.20 6.39 -17.74
CA SER A 327 -17.49 7.82 -17.67
C SER A 327 -16.34 8.65 -18.23
N LYS A 328 -16.65 9.81 -18.83
CA LYS A 328 -15.62 10.75 -19.32
C LYS A 328 -14.61 11.12 -18.24
N GLN A 329 -15.10 11.33 -17.02
CA GLN A 329 -14.26 11.63 -15.85
C GLN A 329 -13.27 10.50 -15.57
N SER A 330 -13.72 9.24 -15.47
CA SER A 330 -12.84 8.10 -15.24
C SER A 330 -11.78 7.95 -16.33
N ARG A 331 -12.19 8.10 -17.59
CA ARG A 331 -11.29 8.02 -18.75
C ARG A 331 -10.22 9.11 -18.75
N ILE A 332 -10.55 10.34 -18.36
CA ILE A 332 -9.59 11.45 -18.26
C ILE A 332 -8.55 11.13 -17.19
N PHE A 333 -8.96 10.72 -15.98
CA PHE A 333 -8.03 10.44 -14.90
C PHE A 333 -7.19 9.17 -15.12
N VAL A 334 -7.74 8.15 -15.77
CA VAL A 334 -6.98 6.98 -16.24
C VAL A 334 -5.91 7.41 -17.24
N SER A 335 -6.26 8.25 -18.24
CA SER A 335 -5.29 8.76 -19.23
C SER A 335 -4.21 9.60 -18.57
N LEU A 336 -4.55 10.48 -17.62
CA LEU A 336 -3.58 11.28 -16.86
C LEU A 336 -2.65 10.38 -16.04
N GLY A 337 -3.19 9.38 -15.35
CA GLY A 337 -2.38 8.42 -14.59
C GLY A 337 -1.39 7.66 -15.46
N VAL A 338 -1.81 7.21 -16.64
CA VAL A 338 -0.91 6.54 -17.59
C VAL A 338 0.16 7.49 -18.13
N VAL A 339 -0.17 8.76 -18.41
CA VAL A 339 0.83 9.78 -18.79
C VAL A 339 1.86 9.97 -17.68
N VAL A 340 1.44 10.01 -16.42
CA VAL A 340 2.37 10.10 -15.28
C VAL A 340 3.26 8.86 -15.19
N CYS A 341 2.73 7.67 -15.46
CA CYS A 341 3.52 6.44 -15.54
C CYS A 341 4.62 6.53 -16.61
N LEU A 342 4.36 7.14 -17.77
CA LEU A 342 5.36 7.32 -18.83
C LEU A 342 6.54 8.20 -18.38
N ILE A 343 6.33 9.15 -17.49
CA ILE A 343 7.35 10.09 -17.00
C ILE A 343 8.27 9.44 -15.96
N GLY A 344 7.71 8.57 -15.10
CA GLY A 344 8.40 7.99 -13.94
C GLY A 344 9.81 7.45 -14.22
N PRO A 345 10.01 6.53 -15.19
CA PRO A 345 11.31 5.93 -15.48
C PRO A 345 12.39 6.91 -15.98
N TYR A 346 11.99 8.12 -16.37
CA TYR A 346 12.89 9.16 -16.90
C TYR A 346 13.19 10.28 -15.91
N LEU A 347 12.60 10.23 -14.72
CA LEU A 347 13.00 11.13 -13.64
C LEU A 347 14.45 10.85 -13.27
N ARG A 348 15.23 11.91 -13.06
CA ARG A 348 16.65 11.82 -12.68
C ARG A 348 16.87 11.37 -11.22
N THR A 349 15.80 11.09 -10.51
CA THR A 349 15.81 10.62 -9.12
C THR A 349 15.93 9.10 -9.08
N ASN A 350 16.69 8.58 -8.13
CA ASN A 350 16.77 7.15 -7.90
C ASN A 350 15.37 6.56 -7.58
N PRO A 351 14.92 5.50 -8.28
CA PRO A 351 13.57 4.96 -8.11
C PRO A 351 13.25 4.49 -6.70
N VAL A 352 14.23 3.97 -5.96
CA VAL A 352 14.08 3.55 -4.55
C VAL A 352 13.75 4.77 -3.67
N ILE A 353 14.54 5.83 -3.81
CA ILE A 353 14.33 7.08 -3.08
C ILE A 353 13.00 7.72 -3.48
N LEU A 354 12.70 7.76 -4.78
CA LEU A 354 11.44 8.27 -5.29
C LEU A 354 10.25 7.55 -4.66
N MET A 355 10.33 6.22 -4.53
CA MET A 355 9.29 5.43 -3.88
C MET A 355 9.15 5.76 -2.39
N ILE A 356 10.25 5.92 -1.66
CA ILE A 356 10.23 6.31 -0.24
C ILE A 356 9.61 7.70 -0.07
N LEU A 357 9.97 8.66 -0.93
CA LEU A 357 9.41 10.02 -0.93
C LEU A 357 7.88 9.99 -1.10
N THR A 358 7.40 9.22 -2.07
CA THR A 358 5.96 9.11 -2.34
C THR A 358 5.20 8.50 -1.18
N MET A 359 5.75 7.46 -0.56
CA MET A 359 5.15 6.84 0.61
C MET A 359 5.15 7.77 1.83
N ALA A 360 6.22 8.54 2.05
CA ALA A 360 6.27 9.54 3.12
C ALA A 360 5.23 10.65 2.91
N LEU A 361 4.96 11.06 1.67
CA LEU A 361 3.93 12.04 1.35
C LEU A 361 2.53 11.55 1.74
N LEU A 362 2.23 10.26 1.57
CA LEU A 362 0.97 9.66 2.02
C LEU A 362 0.79 9.73 3.55
N ALA A 363 1.89 9.60 4.31
CA ALA A 363 1.87 9.75 5.76
C ALA A 363 1.57 11.21 6.20
N VAL A 364 1.97 12.21 5.41
CA VAL A 364 1.74 13.63 5.74
C VAL A 364 0.24 13.97 5.78
N ILE A 365 -0.57 13.34 4.93
CA ILE A 365 -2.02 13.62 4.82
C ILE A 365 -2.82 12.90 5.90
N LEU A 366 -2.26 11.87 6.51
CA LEU A 366 -2.94 10.93 7.41
C LEU A 366 -3.63 11.56 8.63
N PRO A 367 -3.04 12.58 9.33
CA PRO A 367 -3.65 13.19 10.50
C PRO A 367 -5.04 13.75 10.22
N LEU A 368 -5.23 14.39 9.07
CA LEU A 368 -6.50 14.97 8.68
C LEU A 368 -7.60 13.91 8.55
N SER A 369 -7.26 12.76 7.99
CA SER A 369 -8.18 11.63 7.83
C SER A 369 -8.54 10.98 9.16
N THR A 370 -7.56 10.79 10.05
CA THR A 370 -7.77 10.17 11.38
C THR A 370 -8.57 11.08 12.32
N ILE A 371 -8.34 12.39 12.29
CA ILE A 371 -9.13 13.37 13.04
C ILE A 371 -10.57 13.39 12.51
N ALA A 372 -10.74 13.46 11.19
CA ALA A 372 -12.06 13.53 10.58
C ALA A 372 -12.93 12.31 10.92
N ILE A 373 -12.40 11.09 10.80
CA ILE A 373 -13.17 9.88 11.13
C ILE A 373 -13.51 9.82 12.63
N THR A 374 -12.61 10.25 13.51
CA THR A 374 -12.86 10.28 14.95
C THR A 374 -14.01 11.21 15.29
N ILE A 375 -14.07 12.39 14.67
CA ILE A 375 -15.18 13.33 14.83
C ILE A 375 -16.49 12.73 14.31
N LEU A 376 -16.47 12.13 13.11
CA LEU A 376 -17.66 11.51 12.50
C LEU A 376 -18.23 10.39 13.39
N LEU A 377 -17.39 9.53 13.96
CA LEU A 377 -17.83 8.42 14.81
C LEU A 377 -18.40 8.86 16.17
N ASN A 378 -18.19 10.11 16.58
CA ASN A 378 -18.76 10.68 17.82
C ASN A 378 -20.02 11.52 17.59
N GLN A 379 -20.50 11.65 16.34
CA GLN A 379 -21.71 12.42 16.04
C GLN A 379 -22.98 11.76 16.57
N LYS A 380 -23.96 12.58 16.99
CA LYS A 380 -25.23 12.11 17.57
C LYS A 380 -26.03 11.18 16.65
N GLN A 381 -25.86 11.32 15.35
CA GLN A 381 -26.58 10.56 14.32
C GLN A 381 -26.27 9.04 14.32
N LEU A 382 -25.13 8.62 14.90
CA LEU A 382 -24.81 7.18 15.03
C LEU A 382 -25.59 6.51 16.17
N GLY A 383 -26.31 7.26 17.03
CA GLY A 383 -27.08 6.69 18.12
C GLY A 383 -26.26 5.75 19.00
N GLU A 384 -26.71 4.50 19.14
CA GLU A 384 -26.02 3.44 19.91
C GLU A 384 -24.69 2.98 19.26
N HIS A 385 -24.48 3.32 17.97
CA HIS A 385 -23.27 2.97 17.24
C HIS A 385 -22.16 4.02 17.37
N LYS A 386 -22.27 4.99 18.26
CA LYS A 386 -21.18 5.91 18.59
C LYS A 386 -19.97 5.17 19.15
N ASN A 387 -18.82 5.83 19.09
CA ASN A 387 -17.64 5.32 19.75
C ASN A 387 -17.84 5.22 21.27
N GLY A 388 -17.52 4.06 21.82
CA GLY A 388 -17.28 3.92 23.24
C GLY A 388 -15.90 4.47 23.63
N THR A 389 -15.65 4.58 24.95
CA THR A 389 -14.39 5.11 25.50
C THR A 389 -13.15 4.40 24.95
N GLY A 390 -13.17 3.07 24.88
CA GLY A 390 -12.03 2.28 24.36
C GLY A 390 -11.70 2.60 22.92
N MET A 391 -12.73 2.74 22.04
CA MET A 391 -12.51 3.09 20.64
C MET A 391 -12.02 4.53 20.49
N ASN A 392 -12.48 5.45 21.34
CA ASN A 392 -11.97 6.82 21.33
C ASN A 392 -10.49 6.88 21.74
N ILE A 393 -10.07 6.11 22.75
CA ILE A 393 -8.65 5.99 23.12
C ILE A 393 -7.83 5.44 21.96
N ALA A 394 -8.31 4.39 21.28
CA ALA A 394 -7.64 3.83 20.11
C ALA A 394 -7.52 4.85 18.96
N CYS A 395 -8.59 5.60 18.68
CA CYS A 395 -8.57 6.68 17.67
C CYS A 395 -7.62 7.82 18.07
N MET A 396 -7.55 8.20 19.35
CA MET A 396 -6.58 9.20 19.82
C MET A 396 -5.13 8.72 19.64
N GLY A 397 -4.86 7.43 19.93
CA GLY A 397 -3.57 6.81 19.61
C GLY A 397 -3.24 6.87 18.11
N ALA A 398 -4.22 6.57 17.26
CA ALA A 398 -4.05 6.67 15.80
C ALA A 398 -3.78 8.11 15.33
N ILE A 399 -4.45 9.12 15.93
CA ILE A 399 -4.20 10.53 15.64
C ILE A 399 -2.78 10.91 16.06
N LEU A 400 -2.37 10.56 17.29
CA LEU A 400 -1.02 10.87 17.79
C LEU A 400 0.05 10.23 16.90
N PHE A 401 -0.10 8.95 16.56
CA PHE A 401 0.81 8.26 15.67
C PHE A 401 0.87 8.93 14.28
N SER A 402 -0.29 9.27 13.71
CA SER A 402 -0.35 9.95 12.41
C SER A 402 0.32 11.32 12.42
N LEU A 403 0.19 12.08 13.50
CA LEU A 403 0.87 13.38 13.68
C LEU A 403 2.39 13.20 13.75
N ILE A 404 2.87 12.21 14.48
CA ILE A 404 4.31 11.89 14.58
C ILE A 404 4.84 11.48 13.19
N MET A 405 4.15 10.61 12.47
CA MET A 405 4.57 10.16 11.14
C MET A 405 4.52 11.31 10.12
N SER A 406 3.52 12.17 10.20
CA SER A 406 3.43 13.38 9.37
C SER A 406 4.60 14.34 9.64
N TYR A 407 4.96 14.52 10.91
CA TYR A 407 6.12 15.34 11.30
C TYR A 407 7.42 14.77 10.71
N TYR A 408 7.68 13.46 10.87
CA TYR A 408 8.84 12.82 10.25
C TYR A 408 8.81 12.88 8.72
N GLY A 409 7.63 12.78 8.12
CA GLY A 409 7.46 12.94 6.67
C GLY A 409 7.87 14.34 6.19
N VAL A 410 7.37 15.38 6.85
CA VAL A 410 7.72 16.76 6.51
C VAL A 410 9.20 17.03 6.73
N MET A 411 9.76 16.65 7.88
CA MET A 411 11.19 16.81 8.16
C MET A 411 12.06 16.06 7.15
N GLY A 412 11.69 14.82 6.84
CA GLY A 412 12.45 14.00 5.89
C GLY A 412 12.39 14.56 4.46
N LEU A 413 11.24 15.07 4.03
CA LEU A 413 11.10 15.76 2.74
C LEU A 413 11.93 17.05 2.70
N GLN A 414 11.88 17.87 3.74
CA GLN A 414 12.70 19.10 3.82
C GLN A 414 14.20 18.78 3.78
N ALA A 415 14.64 17.78 4.54
CA ALA A 415 16.05 17.38 4.55
C ALA A 415 16.55 16.79 3.22
N TYR A 416 15.65 16.27 2.40
CA TYR A 416 15.99 15.75 1.07
C TYR A 416 16.11 16.85 0.01
N PHE A 417 15.31 17.91 0.11
CA PHE A 417 15.29 19.00 -0.88
C PHE A 417 16.22 20.18 -0.54
N ASN A 418 16.75 20.24 0.70
CA ASN A 418 17.77 21.20 1.12
C ASN A 418 19.18 20.61 1.00
#